data_239b5aeb4ec67a472362fda51f6c1161
#
_entry.id   239b5aeb4ec67a472362fda51f6c1161
#
_cell.length_a   1.000
_cell.length_b   1.000
_cell.length_c   1.000
_cell.angle_alpha   90.00
_cell.angle_beta   90.00
_cell.angle_gamma   90.00
#
_symmetry.space_group_name_H-M   'P 1'
#
loop_
_entity.id
_entity.type
_entity.pdbx_description
1 polymer ?
#
loop_
_entity_poly.entity_id
_entity_poly.type
_entity_poly.pdbx_seq_one_letter_code
_entity_poly.pdbx_strand_id
1 'polypeptide(L)'
;LQKKASQTDRLTTDVVSHVKYDLIGKIASGTTLTRKTVATILTKIRPVKFDMFKANPEEFITKVTRLILEQKATMIVEHISYNQVDGEYDSSIFTQEKHTSMDKAFKAQKSILDYVFTDGIAEKSNERKFVESLDISDEVAVYAKLPKGFHIPTPVGNYSPDWAIAFEKDKVKHIYFIAETKGSMSSMELREIEKNKIACAEKLFEQLSNSGVKYGKIDSYDTLMSLVK
;
A
#
# COMPACT_ATOMS: atom_id res chain seq x y z
N LEU A 1 -7.84 -40.10 55.88
CA LEU A 1 -6.95 -39.36 55.00
C LEU A 1 -7.67 -38.08 54.54
N GLN A 2 -7.41 -36.97 55.24
CA GLN A 2 -7.94 -35.65 54.84
C GLN A 2 -7.08 -35.05 53.75
N LYS A 3 -7.71 -34.71 52.60
CA LYS A 3 -7.07 -33.88 51.54
C LYS A 3 -7.03 -32.41 52.01
N LYS A 4 -5.84 -31.89 52.27
CA LYS A 4 -5.60 -30.45 52.39
C LYS A 4 -5.70 -29.80 51.04
N ALA A 5 -6.65 -28.91 50.85
CA ALA A 5 -6.70 -28.03 49.71
C ALA A 5 -5.60 -26.96 49.85
N SER A 6 -4.70 -26.86 48.88
CA SER A 6 -3.72 -25.79 48.78
C SER A 6 -4.42 -24.55 48.26
N GLN A 7 -4.63 -23.54 49.10
CA GLN A 7 -4.99 -22.19 48.69
C GLN A 7 -3.75 -21.50 48.12
N THR A 8 -3.72 -21.30 46.83
CA THR A 8 -2.72 -20.42 46.19
C THR A 8 -3.27 -19.01 46.26
N ASP A 9 -2.83 -18.26 47.26
CA ASP A 9 -2.99 -16.79 47.32
C ASP A 9 -2.24 -16.21 46.10
N ARG A 10 -2.99 -15.78 45.10
CA ARG A 10 -2.45 -14.90 44.04
C ARG A 10 -2.28 -13.53 44.66
N LEU A 11 -1.08 -13.23 45.08
CA LEU A 11 -0.64 -11.89 45.36
C LEU A 11 -0.68 -11.09 44.04
N THR A 12 -1.78 -10.39 43.81
CA THR A 12 -1.83 -9.31 42.82
C THR A 12 -1.04 -8.15 43.43
N THR A 13 0.26 -8.14 43.19
CA THR A 13 1.09 -6.98 43.46
C THR A 13 0.77 -5.97 42.36
N ASP A 14 -0.04 -4.97 42.65
CA ASP A 14 -0.18 -3.77 41.84
C ASP A 14 1.17 -3.04 41.88
N VAL A 15 2.00 -3.28 40.87
CA VAL A 15 3.23 -2.53 40.67
C VAL A 15 2.83 -1.15 40.15
N VAL A 16 2.64 -0.21 41.05
CA VAL A 16 2.45 1.19 40.70
C VAL A 16 3.82 1.73 40.27
N SER A 17 4.02 1.84 38.97
CA SER A 17 5.20 2.48 38.39
C SER A 17 5.15 3.98 38.69
N HIS A 18 6.10 4.49 39.47
CA HIS A 18 6.29 5.92 39.73
C HIS A 18 7.00 6.66 38.57
N VAL A 19 7.35 5.97 37.51
CA VAL A 19 7.95 6.57 36.31
C VAL A 19 6.87 7.31 35.52
N LYS A 20 7.04 8.63 35.41
CA LYS A 20 6.16 9.44 34.55
C LYS A 20 6.27 8.97 33.11
N TYR A 21 5.23 8.36 32.61
CA TYR A 21 5.17 7.87 31.25
C TYR A 21 4.80 9.00 30.28
N ASP A 22 5.71 9.40 29.40
CA ASP A 22 5.45 10.47 28.44
C ASP A 22 4.63 9.97 27.24
N LEU A 23 3.36 9.63 27.50
CA LEU A 23 2.38 9.21 26.52
C LEU A 23 2.27 10.21 25.36
N ILE A 24 2.14 11.49 25.69
CA ILE A 24 1.96 12.56 24.68
C ILE A 24 3.20 12.67 23.80
N GLY A 25 4.40 12.64 24.39
CA GLY A 25 5.65 12.72 23.64
C GLY A 25 5.86 11.54 22.68
N LYS A 26 5.58 10.32 23.14
CA LYS A 26 5.71 9.13 22.29
C LYS A 26 4.77 9.16 21.09
N ILE A 27 3.50 9.55 21.28
CA ILE A 27 2.55 9.69 20.17
C ILE A 27 2.92 10.87 19.27
N ALA A 28 3.34 12.01 19.83
CA ALA A 28 3.76 13.17 19.06
C ALA A 28 4.95 12.84 18.13
N SER A 29 5.96 12.13 18.64
CA SER A 29 7.10 11.65 17.85
C SER A 29 6.67 10.70 16.73
N GLY A 30 5.76 9.77 17.02
CA GLY A 30 5.28 8.80 16.03
C GLY A 30 4.35 9.38 14.96
N THR A 31 3.73 10.54 15.21
CA THR A 31 2.73 11.15 14.30
C THR A 31 3.20 12.45 13.65
N THR A 32 4.34 13.00 14.07
CA THR A 32 4.83 14.33 13.71
C THR A 32 3.85 15.47 14.05
N LEU A 33 2.94 15.23 15.00
CA LEU A 33 2.01 16.24 15.52
C LEU A 33 2.62 16.97 16.73
N THR A 34 2.12 18.17 17.02
CA THR A 34 2.52 18.87 18.24
C THR A 34 1.97 18.18 19.49
N ARG A 35 2.68 18.29 20.60
CA ARG A 35 2.21 17.76 21.90
C ARG A 35 0.82 18.31 22.28
N LYS A 36 0.54 19.57 21.97
CA LYS A 36 -0.77 20.21 22.19
C LYS A 36 -1.87 19.53 21.39
N THR A 37 -1.63 19.25 20.11
CA THR A 37 -2.58 18.54 19.23
C THR A 37 -2.86 17.14 19.76
N VAL A 38 -1.82 16.39 20.11
CA VAL A 38 -1.95 15.05 20.68
C VAL A 38 -2.75 15.08 21.98
N ALA A 39 -2.45 15.99 22.90
CA ALA A 39 -3.20 16.15 24.15
C ALA A 39 -4.70 16.39 23.86
N THR A 40 -5.01 17.29 22.92
CA THR A 40 -6.41 17.57 22.52
C THR A 40 -7.11 16.33 21.95
N ILE A 41 -6.41 15.51 21.16
CA ILE A 41 -6.98 14.25 20.63
C ILE A 41 -7.26 13.29 21.80
N LEU A 42 -6.30 13.11 22.69
CA LEU A 42 -6.41 12.17 23.80
C LEU A 42 -7.55 12.53 24.77
N THR A 43 -7.81 13.82 25.01
CA THR A 43 -8.94 14.27 25.86
C THR A 43 -10.31 13.93 25.27
N LYS A 44 -10.40 13.67 23.96
CA LYS A 44 -11.65 13.29 23.29
C LYS A 44 -11.87 11.78 23.27
N ILE A 45 -10.91 10.98 23.69
CA ILE A 45 -11.06 9.52 23.77
C ILE A 45 -12.01 9.18 24.93
N ARG A 46 -12.99 8.32 24.63
CA ARG A 46 -13.90 7.82 25.69
C ARG A 46 -13.13 7.13 26.80
N PRO A 47 -13.45 7.38 28.09
CA PRO A 47 -12.70 6.84 29.23
C PRO A 47 -12.47 5.33 29.16
N VAL A 48 -13.51 4.56 28.83
CA VAL A 48 -13.41 3.08 28.69
C VAL A 48 -12.35 2.66 27.65
N LYS A 49 -12.17 3.44 26.58
CA LYS A 49 -11.12 3.14 25.58
C LYS A 49 -9.75 3.61 26.07
N PHE A 50 -9.70 4.67 26.86
CA PHE A 50 -8.46 5.15 27.47
C PHE A 50 -7.94 4.18 28.54
N ASP A 51 -8.79 3.39 29.19
CA ASP A 51 -8.36 2.39 30.17
C ASP A 51 -7.43 1.31 29.58
N MET A 52 -7.45 1.12 28.26
CA MET A 52 -6.46 0.26 27.60
C MET A 52 -5.01 0.74 27.82
N PHE A 53 -4.79 2.03 28.05
CA PHE A 53 -3.48 2.57 28.38
C PHE A 53 -2.95 2.02 29.72
N LYS A 54 -3.83 1.83 30.71
CA LYS A 54 -3.44 1.27 32.01
C LYS A 54 -3.05 -0.19 31.90
N ALA A 55 -3.73 -0.95 31.03
CA ALA A 55 -3.47 -2.36 30.83
C ALA A 55 -2.19 -2.61 29.99
N ASN A 56 -2.02 -1.88 28.90
CA ASN A 56 -0.85 -2.02 28.02
C ASN A 56 -0.53 -0.67 27.33
N PRO A 57 0.35 0.15 27.96
CA PRO A 57 0.70 1.47 27.43
C PRO A 57 1.30 1.44 26.01
N GLU A 58 2.17 0.49 25.72
CA GLU A 58 2.84 0.42 24.39
C GLU A 58 1.85 0.03 23.28
N GLU A 59 0.97 -0.92 23.54
CA GLU A 59 -0.07 -1.28 22.59
C GLU A 59 -1.04 -0.12 22.34
N PHE A 60 -1.42 0.60 23.40
CA PHE A 60 -2.26 1.79 23.29
C PHE A 60 -1.60 2.85 22.41
N ILE A 61 -0.31 3.16 22.64
CA ILE A 61 0.45 4.13 21.86
C ILE A 61 0.49 3.70 20.40
N THR A 62 0.82 2.44 20.13
CA THR A 62 0.90 1.90 18.75
C THR A 62 -0.44 2.04 18.03
N LYS A 63 -1.55 1.67 18.68
CA LYS A 63 -2.90 1.79 18.09
C LYS A 63 -3.30 3.24 17.84
N VAL A 64 -3.09 4.12 18.82
CA VAL A 64 -3.44 5.55 18.70
C VAL A 64 -2.59 6.22 17.62
N THR A 65 -1.29 5.98 17.61
CA THR A 65 -0.39 6.50 16.57
C THR A 65 -0.84 6.07 15.19
N ARG A 66 -1.16 4.79 15.00
CA ARG A 66 -1.66 4.27 13.73
C ARG A 66 -2.95 4.97 13.30
N LEU A 67 -3.95 5.05 14.16
CA LEU A 67 -5.23 5.69 13.86
C LEU A 67 -5.07 7.18 13.50
N ILE A 68 -4.18 7.91 14.21
CA ILE A 68 -3.90 9.31 13.88
C ILE A 68 -3.25 9.43 12.50
N LEU A 69 -2.28 8.56 12.18
CA LEU A 69 -1.63 8.56 10.88
C LEU A 69 -2.60 8.24 9.74
N GLU A 70 -3.49 7.27 9.94
CA GLU A 70 -4.55 6.91 8.98
C GLU A 70 -5.47 8.10 8.71
N GLN A 71 -5.96 8.78 9.75
CA GLN A 71 -6.82 9.96 9.60
C GLN A 71 -6.08 11.14 8.97
N LYS A 72 -4.83 11.38 9.36
CA LYS A 72 -3.98 12.40 8.74
C LYS A 72 -3.78 12.15 7.26
N ALA A 73 -3.53 10.90 6.87
CA ALA A 73 -3.36 10.49 5.48
C ALA A 73 -4.62 10.77 4.66
N THR A 74 -5.80 10.44 5.16
CA THR A 74 -7.09 10.71 4.49
C THR A 74 -7.26 12.21 4.22
N MET A 75 -7.01 13.05 5.21
CA MET A 75 -7.10 14.51 5.04
C MET A 75 -6.09 15.06 4.03
N ILE A 76 -4.88 14.50 4.01
CA ILE A 76 -3.84 14.91 3.05
C ILE A 76 -4.30 14.58 1.63
N VAL A 77 -4.87 13.40 1.40
CA VAL A 77 -5.35 12.99 0.07
C VAL A 77 -6.40 13.95 -0.48
N GLU A 78 -7.28 14.49 0.36
CA GLU A 78 -8.32 15.45 -0.07
C GLU A 78 -7.73 16.74 -0.63
N HIS A 79 -6.56 17.17 -0.15
CA HIS A 79 -5.94 18.47 -0.46
C HIS A 79 -4.64 18.37 -1.24
N ILE A 80 -4.20 17.17 -1.67
CA ILE A 80 -2.96 16.99 -2.41
C ILE A 80 -3.05 17.60 -3.81
N SER A 81 -1.97 18.26 -4.22
CA SER A 81 -1.71 18.69 -5.60
C SER A 81 -0.31 18.22 -6.01
N TYR A 82 -0.13 17.94 -7.28
CA TYR A 82 1.15 17.54 -7.84
C TYR A 82 1.67 18.61 -8.79
N ASN A 83 2.95 18.90 -8.67
CA ASN A 83 3.67 19.75 -9.63
C ASN A 83 4.67 18.88 -10.37
N GLN A 84 4.79 19.10 -11.67
CA GLN A 84 5.83 18.45 -12.46
C GLN A 84 7.20 18.94 -11.98
N VAL A 85 8.11 18.01 -11.76
CA VAL A 85 9.51 18.26 -11.44
C VAL A 85 10.37 17.68 -12.55
N ASP A 86 11.51 18.28 -12.80
CA ASP A 86 12.50 17.74 -13.74
C ASP A 86 13.16 16.52 -13.10
N GLY A 87 13.01 15.38 -13.74
CA GLY A 87 13.57 14.11 -13.29
C GLY A 87 13.02 12.95 -14.10
N GLU A 88 13.90 12.05 -14.49
CA GLU A 88 13.56 10.84 -15.24
C GLU A 88 14.17 9.62 -14.53
N TYR A 89 13.50 8.50 -14.60
CA TYR A 89 14.06 7.23 -14.18
C TYR A 89 14.95 6.67 -15.28
N ASP A 90 16.17 6.31 -14.94
CA ASP A 90 17.05 5.60 -15.85
C ASP A 90 16.52 4.20 -16.14
N SER A 91 16.62 3.73 -17.36
CA SER A 91 16.13 2.40 -17.78
C SER A 91 16.80 1.25 -17.04
N SER A 92 17.98 1.47 -16.45
CA SER A 92 18.67 0.46 -15.63
C SER A 92 17.88 -0.01 -14.41
N ILE A 93 16.85 0.73 -13.97
CA ILE A 93 15.96 0.29 -12.88
C ILE A 93 15.31 -1.09 -13.17
N PHE A 94 15.04 -1.40 -14.44
CA PHE A 94 14.44 -2.68 -14.84
C PHE A 94 15.39 -3.88 -14.73
N THR A 95 16.68 -3.65 -14.68
CA THR A 95 17.72 -4.69 -14.61
C THR A 95 18.32 -4.87 -13.22
N GLN A 96 17.96 -4.05 -12.25
CA GLN A 96 18.52 -4.08 -10.90
C GLN A 96 17.90 -5.15 -9.99
N GLU A 97 16.72 -5.66 -10.30
CA GLU A 97 16.06 -6.67 -9.47
C GLU A 97 16.69 -8.05 -9.69
N LYS A 98 17.12 -8.68 -8.58
CA LYS A 98 17.60 -10.05 -8.57
C LYS A 98 16.46 -11.01 -8.31
N HIS A 99 16.16 -11.87 -9.28
CA HIS A 99 15.17 -12.92 -9.12
C HIS A 99 15.84 -14.24 -8.73
N THR A 100 15.29 -14.91 -7.73
CA THR A 100 15.90 -16.12 -7.14
C THR A 100 15.30 -17.43 -7.66
N SER A 101 14.18 -17.39 -8.38
CA SER A 101 13.49 -18.60 -8.85
C SER A 101 13.00 -18.44 -10.29
N MET A 102 13.54 -19.26 -11.18
CA MET A 102 13.12 -19.33 -12.57
C MET A 102 11.71 -19.95 -12.76
N ASP A 103 11.19 -20.67 -11.76
CA ASP A 103 9.85 -21.26 -11.83
C ASP A 103 8.75 -20.20 -11.95
N LYS A 104 9.04 -18.98 -11.48
CA LYS A 104 8.13 -17.83 -11.57
C LYS A 104 8.33 -16.99 -12.83
N ALA A 105 9.33 -17.33 -13.65
CA ALA A 105 9.61 -16.62 -14.88
C ALA A 105 8.59 -16.98 -15.96
N PHE A 106 8.12 -15.95 -16.66
CA PHE A 106 7.32 -16.06 -17.87
C PHE A 106 8.15 -15.53 -19.05
N LYS A 107 8.36 -16.36 -20.06
CA LYS A 107 9.01 -15.91 -21.29
C LYS A 107 8.02 -15.08 -22.09
N ALA A 108 8.26 -13.79 -22.14
CA ALA A 108 7.36 -12.82 -22.76
C ALA A 108 7.76 -12.51 -24.21
N GLN A 109 6.76 -12.14 -25.01
CA GLN A 109 6.96 -11.68 -26.39
C GLN A 109 6.79 -10.15 -26.51
N LYS A 110 5.90 -9.57 -25.71
CA LYS A 110 5.54 -8.14 -25.75
C LYS A 110 6.04 -7.35 -24.54
N SER A 111 6.73 -7.98 -23.59
CA SER A 111 7.36 -7.26 -22.50
C SER A 111 8.66 -6.60 -22.96
N ILE A 112 9.02 -5.49 -22.28
CA ILE A 112 10.34 -4.83 -22.46
C ILE A 112 11.53 -5.72 -22.07
N LEU A 113 11.28 -6.79 -21.28
CA LEU A 113 12.27 -7.80 -20.90
C LEU A 113 11.84 -9.16 -21.42
N ASP A 114 12.80 -10.02 -21.76
CA ASP A 114 12.55 -11.39 -22.24
C ASP A 114 11.79 -12.26 -21.23
N TYR A 115 11.96 -11.97 -19.94
CA TYR A 115 11.32 -12.69 -18.83
C TYR A 115 10.63 -11.74 -17.87
N VAL A 116 9.41 -12.07 -17.52
CA VAL A 116 8.61 -11.40 -16.49
C VAL A 116 8.44 -12.34 -15.31
N PHE A 117 8.77 -11.88 -14.12
CA PHE A 117 8.63 -12.65 -12.89
C PHE A 117 7.31 -12.32 -12.19
N THR A 118 6.48 -13.32 -11.97
CA THR A 118 5.17 -13.19 -11.33
C THR A 118 5.17 -13.71 -9.90
N ASP A 119 4.21 -13.28 -9.08
CA ASP A 119 4.14 -13.66 -7.66
C ASP A 119 3.79 -15.13 -7.42
N GLY A 120 3.32 -15.82 -8.44
CA GLY A 120 2.97 -17.24 -8.39
C GLY A 120 3.28 -18.00 -9.66
N ILE A 121 3.12 -19.32 -9.60
CA ILE A 121 3.36 -20.26 -10.71
C ILE A 121 2.04 -20.47 -11.47
N ALA A 122 2.11 -20.36 -12.78
CA ALA A 122 1.12 -20.65 -13.82
C ALA A 122 -0.38 -20.60 -13.43
N GLU A 123 -1.00 -21.70 -13.01
CA GLU A 123 -2.46 -21.80 -12.99
C GLU A 123 -3.15 -21.14 -11.81
N LYS A 124 -2.44 -20.86 -10.71
CA LYS A 124 -2.98 -20.35 -9.45
C LYS A 124 -2.72 -18.87 -9.19
N SER A 125 -1.93 -18.22 -10.03
CA SER A 125 -1.58 -16.82 -9.87
C SER A 125 -2.41 -15.94 -10.80
N ASN A 126 -3.18 -15.02 -10.23
CA ASN A 126 -3.90 -14.02 -11.01
C ASN A 126 -2.95 -13.14 -11.82
N GLU A 127 -1.80 -12.79 -11.25
CA GLU A 127 -0.77 -12.03 -11.94
C GLU A 127 -0.21 -12.77 -13.15
N ARG A 128 -0.02 -14.10 -13.04
CA ARG A 128 0.43 -14.90 -14.17
C ARG A 128 -0.59 -14.94 -15.31
N LYS A 129 -1.85 -15.17 -15.01
CA LYS A 129 -2.93 -15.14 -16.00
C LYS A 129 -3.04 -13.77 -16.67
N PHE A 130 -2.86 -12.71 -15.87
CA PHE A 130 -2.87 -11.34 -16.39
C PHE A 130 -1.76 -11.12 -17.42
N VAL A 131 -0.53 -11.50 -17.10
CA VAL A 131 0.63 -11.39 -18.00
C VAL A 131 0.42 -12.20 -19.27
N GLU A 132 -0.05 -13.45 -19.17
CA GLU A 132 -0.35 -14.30 -20.31
C GLU A 132 -1.38 -13.66 -21.23
N SER A 133 -2.42 -13.03 -20.67
CA SER A 133 -3.42 -12.31 -21.46
C SER A 133 -2.85 -11.06 -22.14
N LEU A 134 -1.99 -10.30 -21.46
CA LEU A 134 -1.31 -9.14 -22.08
C LEU A 134 -0.44 -9.56 -23.25
N ASP A 135 0.28 -10.67 -23.11
CA ASP A 135 1.28 -11.10 -24.09
C ASP A 135 0.66 -11.60 -25.40
N ILE A 136 -0.55 -12.15 -25.35
CA ILE A 136 -1.28 -12.64 -26.51
C ILE A 136 -2.26 -11.63 -27.11
N SER A 137 -2.55 -10.53 -26.40
CA SER A 137 -3.57 -9.54 -26.82
C SER A 137 -3.11 -8.74 -28.02
N ASP A 138 -3.94 -8.65 -29.05
CA ASP A 138 -3.69 -7.80 -30.23
C ASP A 138 -3.80 -6.31 -29.94
N GLU A 139 -4.47 -5.92 -28.84
CA GLU A 139 -4.61 -4.53 -28.43
C GLU A 139 -3.36 -4.01 -27.70
N VAL A 140 -2.58 -4.90 -27.09
CA VAL A 140 -1.37 -4.52 -26.34
C VAL A 140 -0.17 -4.46 -27.28
N ALA A 141 0.47 -3.29 -27.34
CA ALA A 141 1.71 -3.08 -28.08
C ALA A 141 2.94 -3.56 -27.28
N VAL A 142 3.05 -3.10 -26.04
CA VAL A 142 4.15 -3.45 -25.15
C VAL A 142 3.71 -3.27 -23.69
N TYR A 143 4.29 -4.05 -22.80
CA TYR A 143 4.06 -3.88 -21.36
C TYR A 143 5.35 -4.07 -20.54
N ALA A 144 5.33 -3.58 -19.32
CA ALA A 144 6.42 -3.74 -18.37
C ALA A 144 5.88 -3.98 -16.96
N LYS A 145 6.43 -4.94 -16.24
CA LYS A 145 6.31 -4.99 -14.78
C LYS A 145 7.23 -3.92 -14.21
N LEU A 146 6.66 -2.99 -13.44
CA LEU A 146 7.43 -1.90 -12.88
C LEU A 146 8.26 -2.40 -11.68
N PRO A 147 9.56 -2.09 -11.64
CA PRO A 147 10.41 -2.53 -10.54
C PRO A 147 10.11 -1.73 -9.27
N LYS A 148 10.46 -2.27 -8.11
CA LYS A 148 10.31 -1.59 -6.82
C LYS A 148 11.09 -0.28 -6.71
N GLY A 149 12.11 -0.10 -7.54
CA GLY A 149 12.85 1.16 -7.67
C GLY A 149 12.03 2.29 -8.29
N PHE A 150 11.01 1.96 -9.11
CA PHE A 150 10.06 2.94 -9.62
C PHE A 150 9.01 3.26 -8.55
N HIS A 151 8.92 4.52 -8.19
CA HIS A 151 7.92 4.95 -7.21
C HIS A 151 7.46 6.38 -7.44
N ILE A 152 6.23 6.62 -7.08
CA ILE A 152 5.62 7.93 -7.04
C ILE A 152 5.68 8.42 -5.60
N PRO A 153 6.38 9.53 -5.30
CA PRO A 153 6.39 10.08 -3.96
C PRO A 153 5.01 10.61 -3.60
N THR A 154 4.50 10.20 -2.44
CA THR A 154 3.26 10.72 -1.88
C THR A 154 3.49 11.21 -0.45
N PRO A 155 2.66 12.13 0.07
CA PRO A 155 2.79 12.59 1.44
C PRO A 155 2.62 11.51 2.51
N VAL A 156 2.12 10.35 2.12
CA VAL A 156 1.87 9.19 3.00
C VAL A 156 2.85 8.04 2.75
N GLY A 157 3.89 8.29 1.96
CA GLY A 157 4.94 7.36 1.61
C GLY A 157 4.97 7.02 0.12
N ASN A 158 6.05 6.40 -0.34
CA ASN A 158 6.20 6.03 -1.74
C ASN A 158 5.14 5.02 -2.17
N TYR A 159 4.58 5.25 -3.35
CA TYR A 159 3.67 4.34 -4.03
C TYR A 159 4.36 3.76 -5.27
N SER A 160 4.33 2.46 -5.43
CA SER A 160 4.89 1.76 -6.60
C SER A 160 3.77 1.01 -7.30
N PRO A 161 3.32 1.47 -8.48
CA PRO A 161 2.38 0.72 -9.29
C PRO A 161 3.03 -0.56 -9.86
N ASP A 162 2.22 -1.56 -10.21
CA ASP A 162 2.73 -2.86 -10.63
C ASP A 162 3.11 -2.88 -12.12
N TRP A 163 2.33 -2.24 -12.98
CA TRP A 163 2.43 -2.39 -14.44
C TRP A 163 2.34 -1.08 -15.20
N ALA A 164 3.09 -0.98 -16.28
CA ALA A 164 2.91 -0.01 -17.34
C ALA A 164 2.57 -0.74 -18.62
N ILE A 165 1.50 -0.32 -19.32
CA ILE A 165 0.98 -0.99 -20.51
C ILE A 165 0.73 0.06 -21.60
N ALA A 166 1.29 -0.14 -22.77
CA ALA A 166 1.02 0.66 -23.95
C ALA A 166 0.14 -0.16 -24.91
N PHE A 167 -0.87 0.49 -25.46
CA PHE A 167 -1.82 -0.11 -26.38
C PHE A 167 -1.58 0.35 -27.81
N GLU A 168 -2.00 -0.46 -28.76
CA GLU A 168 -2.03 -0.09 -30.16
C GLU A 168 -3.01 1.07 -30.38
N LYS A 169 -2.51 2.15 -30.97
CA LYS A 169 -3.23 3.43 -31.08
C LYS A 169 -4.59 3.30 -31.77
N ASP A 170 -4.70 2.42 -32.76
CA ASP A 170 -5.91 2.26 -33.58
C ASP A 170 -6.94 1.31 -32.95
N LYS A 171 -6.59 0.65 -31.85
CA LYS A 171 -7.42 -0.40 -31.22
C LYS A 171 -8.04 0.04 -29.91
N VAL A 172 -7.46 1.04 -29.23
CA VAL A 172 -7.96 1.51 -27.93
C VAL A 172 -7.93 3.03 -27.82
N LYS A 173 -8.76 3.55 -26.92
CA LYS A 173 -8.91 4.99 -26.69
C LYS A 173 -7.67 5.65 -26.05
N HIS A 174 -6.92 4.91 -25.25
CA HIS A 174 -5.77 5.40 -24.50
C HIS A 174 -4.51 4.61 -24.87
N ILE A 175 -3.40 5.34 -25.03
CA ILE A 175 -2.12 4.75 -25.44
C ILE A 175 -1.37 4.13 -24.28
N TYR A 176 -1.48 4.71 -23.07
CA TYR A 176 -0.76 4.25 -21.89
C TYR A 176 -1.71 3.99 -20.71
N PHE A 177 -1.43 2.93 -20.00
CA PHE A 177 -2.18 2.56 -18.82
C PHE A 177 -1.23 2.12 -17.71
N ILE A 178 -1.38 2.71 -16.53
CA ILE A 178 -0.67 2.28 -15.32
C ILE A 178 -1.63 1.47 -14.48
N ALA A 179 -1.29 0.23 -14.24
CA ALA A 179 -2.16 -0.71 -13.56
C ALA A 179 -1.61 -1.11 -12.19
N GLU A 180 -2.52 -1.22 -11.25
CA GLU A 180 -2.29 -1.80 -9.93
C GLU A 180 -3.06 -3.12 -9.86
N THR A 181 -2.34 -4.25 -9.82
CA THR A 181 -2.94 -5.58 -9.72
C THR A 181 -3.10 -5.97 -8.25
N LYS A 182 -4.31 -6.11 -7.78
CA LYS A 182 -4.59 -6.65 -6.44
C LYS A 182 -5.09 -8.09 -6.56
N GLY A 183 -4.30 -9.01 -6.05
CA GLY A 183 -4.78 -10.37 -5.83
C GLY A 183 -5.99 -10.36 -4.90
N SER A 184 -7.12 -10.83 -5.38
CA SER A 184 -8.44 -10.90 -4.75
C SER A 184 -8.77 -9.76 -3.77
N MET A 185 -9.54 -8.80 -4.22
CA MET A 185 -10.06 -7.67 -3.40
C MET A 185 -10.86 -8.12 -2.16
N SER A 186 -11.16 -9.41 -2.04
CA SER A 186 -12.00 -9.96 -0.97
C SER A 186 -11.26 -10.37 0.31
N SER A 187 -9.93 -10.37 0.34
CA SER A 187 -9.21 -10.98 1.46
C SER A 187 -8.35 -10.03 2.29
N MET A 188 -8.26 -8.76 1.96
CA MET A 188 -7.44 -7.85 2.74
C MET A 188 -8.16 -6.53 2.94
N GLU A 189 -8.43 -6.22 4.18
CA GLU A 189 -8.39 -4.86 4.65
C GLU A 189 -7.06 -4.25 4.17
N LEU A 190 -7.07 -3.65 2.98
CA LEU A 190 -5.97 -2.78 2.57
C LEU A 190 -5.78 -1.82 3.73
N ARG A 191 -4.60 -1.82 4.33
CA ARG A 191 -4.29 -0.88 5.38
C ARG A 191 -4.68 0.50 4.87
N GLU A 192 -5.32 1.32 5.68
CA GLU A 192 -5.79 2.65 5.26
C GLU A 192 -4.67 3.48 4.61
N ILE A 193 -3.41 3.27 5.02
CA ILE A 193 -2.23 3.88 4.40
C ILE A 193 -2.08 3.47 2.93
N GLU A 194 -2.29 2.20 2.59
CA GLU A 194 -2.18 1.73 1.19
C GLU A 194 -3.32 2.29 0.34
N LYS A 195 -4.53 2.35 0.87
CA LYS A 195 -5.66 3.02 0.19
C LYS A 195 -5.33 4.48 -0.10
N ASN A 196 -4.74 5.18 0.87
CA ASN A 196 -4.38 6.59 0.72
C ASN A 196 -3.24 6.80 -0.30
N LYS A 197 -2.25 5.91 -0.37
CA LYS A 197 -1.21 5.96 -1.41
C LYS A 197 -1.82 5.80 -2.81
N ILE A 198 -2.72 4.83 -2.96
CA ILE A 198 -3.41 4.60 -4.22
C ILE A 198 -4.27 5.81 -4.60
N ALA A 199 -5.01 6.39 -3.66
CA ALA A 199 -5.81 7.60 -3.89
C ALA A 199 -4.94 8.82 -4.27
N CYS A 200 -3.74 8.95 -3.71
CA CYS A 200 -2.77 9.95 -4.16
C CYS A 200 -2.34 9.71 -5.61
N ALA A 201 -2.07 8.45 -5.98
CA ALA A 201 -1.70 8.11 -7.36
C ALA A 201 -2.86 8.38 -8.33
N GLU A 202 -4.10 8.05 -7.98
CA GLU A 202 -5.28 8.38 -8.78
C GLU A 202 -5.33 9.87 -9.09
N LYS A 203 -5.16 10.74 -8.11
CA LYS A 203 -5.13 12.20 -8.31
C LYS A 203 -3.97 12.68 -9.18
N LEU A 204 -2.79 12.08 -9.05
CA LEU A 204 -1.66 12.38 -9.94
C LEU A 204 -2.02 12.06 -11.39
N PHE A 205 -2.53 10.86 -11.64
CA PHE A 205 -2.85 10.42 -13.01
C PHE A 205 -4.08 11.12 -13.59
N GLU A 206 -5.02 11.58 -12.77
CA GLU A 206 -6.10 12.50 -13.22
C GLU A 206 -5.54 13.80 -13.79
N GLN A 207 -4.50 14.37 -13.17
CA GLN A 207 -3.83 15.57 -13.69
C GLN A 207 -3.04 15.28 -14.98
N LEU A 208 -2.50 14.06 -15.12
CA LEU A 208 -1.77 13.61 -16.30
C LEU A 208 -2.68 13.10 -17.42
N SER A 209 -3.99 12.97 -17.22
CA SER A 209 -4.94 12.40 -18.20
C SER A 209 -4.94 13.13 -19.53
N ASN A 210 -4.57 14.42 -19.55
CA ASN A 210 -4.42 15.21 -20.79
C ASN A 210 -3.23 14.74 -21.66
N SER A 211 -2.31 13.95 -21.12
CA SER A 211 -1.14 13.39 -21.83
C SER A 211 -1.35 11.99 -22.41
N GLY A 212 -2.59 11.46 -22.35
CA GLY A 212 -2.89 10.10 -22.86
C GLY A 212 -2.49 8.97 -21.91
N VAL A 213 -2.19 9.28 -20.64
CA VAL A 213 -1.90 8.29 -19.61
C VAL A 213 -3.15 8.06 -18.76
N LYS A 214 -3.51 6.80 -18.50
CA LYS A 214 -4.56 6.40 -17.56
C LYS A 214 -4.00 5.56 -16.43
N TYR A 215 -4.69 5.60 -15.32
CA TYR A 215 -4.41 4.78 -14.15
C TYR A 215 -5.68 4.05 -13.71
N GLY A 216 -5.52 2.82 -13.27
CA GLY A 216 -6.65 2.07 -12.71
C GLY A 216 -6.20 0.86 -11.89
N LYS A 217 -7.05 0.50 -10.95
CA LYS A 217 -6.98 -0.76 -10.20
C LYS A 217 -7.66 -1.83 -11.02
N ILE A 218 -6.96 -2.91 -11.24
CA ILE A 218 -7.45 -4.02 -12.04
C ILE A 218 -7.22 -5.33 -11.31
N ASP A 219 -8.11 -6.27 -11.48
CA ASP A 219 -8.01 -7.64 -10.96
C ASP A 219 -7.82 -8.67 -12.09
N SER A 220 -8.08 -8.25 -13.33
CA SER A 220 -8.06 -9.11 -14.51
C SER A 220 -7.80 -8.32 -15.77
N TYR A 221 -7.45 -9.04 -16.85
CA TYR A 221 -7.34 -8.48 -18.18
C TYR A 221 -8.68 -7.91 -18.68
N ASP A 222 -9.80 -8.56 -18.39
CA ASP A 222 -11.13 -8.09 -18.81
C ASP A 222 -11.49 -6.76 -18.17
N THR A 223 -11.17 -6.59 -16.88
CA THR A 223 -11.33 -5.31 -16.17
C THR A 223 -10.47 -4.22 -16.81
N LEU A 224 -9.21 -4.51 -17.15
CA LEU A 224 -8.35 -3.60 -17.89
C LEU A 224 -9.00 -3.15 -19.19
N MET A 225 -9.45 -4.09 -20.02
CA MET A 225 -10.03 -3.79 -21.31
C MET A 225 -11.34 -2.99 -21.23
N SER A 226 -12.11 -3.17 -20.16
CA SER A 226 -13.32 -2.36 -19.92
C SER A 226 -13.02 -0.90 -19.57
N LEU A 227 -11.82 -0.61 -19.04
CA LEU A 227 -11.38 0.74 -18.67
C LEU A 227 -10.72 1.50 -19.83
N VAL A 228 -10.15 0.79 -20.79
CA VAL A 228 -9.39 1.41 -21.89
C VAL A 228 -10.19 1.53 -23.20
N LYS A 229 -11.22 0.72 -23.41
CA LYS A 229 -12.18 0.83 -24.54
C LYS A 229 -13.26 1.88 -24.27
#